data_ffa3b78a832a207aa6aa1c3b833daf25
#
_entry.id   ffa3b78a832a207aa6aa1c3b833daf25
#
_cell.length_a   1.000
_cell.length_b   1.000
_cell.length_c   1.000
_cell.angle_alpha   90.00
_cell.angle_beta   90.00
_cell.angle_gamma   90.00
#
_symmetry.space_group_name_H-M   'P 1'
#
loop_
_entity.id
_entity.type
_entity.pdbx_description
1 polymer ?
#
loop_
_entity_poly.entity_id
_entity_poly.type
_entity_poly.pdbx_seq_one_letter_code
_entity_poly.pdbx_strand_id
1 'polypeptide(L)'
;MSIEYFVEGEVNIQSGGGYSVKSNEIIANNAGESVNQKGIETGVSYNKAQEINPNNKPVNSIEVSLNLFFDGTGNNKSNTEARKANSKDYEEYSNKKNDSYTNDYSNIAKGFDAIDPNAENQEVEYIEGIGTEDLKGDTLFPGQAMGTGETGVKGKVTKGCIKGAAKLSKYIGRKIDILKVNVYGFSRGSAAARHFVHMASNPPQISYSQGNKVLQVYPPYDLPGATLIINDEDGTKLPFILQYGYFGAQLIKKELSIKRIVFNFVGLYDTVASYGVVHKNDTKDLGLNSISKAYFVLQLTADDEYRNNFRLTNINSTNLHGLEFTLPGVHSDIGGGYVEMDEETVTLYTEEGSGEQCKRFRKILIDEGWYKDRVEEIWVQRLSPHREAVDARFFLKGKRKLHNSYSKIPLNQMFHYSKQFGVKYIESIIKNIHKIDSEPLTRVYNQLLVYMNACNQKRNDYIEDKISGNYIQDIKKISYLDFIKEEDLKKLRNEYLHWSVDYGGFVNGQNVSGVLPAFKRKRTIQDG
;
A
#
# COMPACT_ATOMS: atom_id res chain seq x y z
N MET A 1 14.03 20.83 -8.43
CA MET A 1 13.55 19.53 -8.97
C MET A 1 14.65 19.05 -9.90
N SER A 2 15.29 17.94 -9.58
CA SER A 2 16.25 17.28 -10.46
C SER A 2 15.50 16.24 -11.31
N ILE A 3 15.90 16.12 -12.57
CA ILE A 3 15.47 15.04 -13.45
C ILE A 3 16.69 14.19 -13.70
N GLU A 4 16.60 12.92 -13.30
CA GLU A 4 17.68 11.95 -13.45
C GLU A 4 17.22 10.83 -14.36
N TYR A 5 18.00 10.54 -15.39
CA TYR A 5 17.79 9.40 -16.28
C TYR A 5 18.89 8.37 -16.02
N PHE A 6 18.51 7.17 -15.60
CA PHE A 6 19.41 6.03 -15.50
C PHE A 6 19.08 5.05 -16.62
N VAL A 7 20.03 4.81 -17.52
CA VAL A 7 19.85 3.93 -18.66
C VAL A 7 20.99 2.91 -18.69
N GLU A 8 20.63 1.64 -18.73
CA GLU A 8 21.57 0.56 -19.02
C GLU A 8 21.74 0.48 -20.54
N GLY A 9 22.88 0.96 -21.03
CA GLY A 9 23.17 0.98 -22.45
C GLY A 9 23.33 2.38 -23.04
N GLU A 10 23.03 2.52 -24.33
CA GLU A 10 23.22 3.74 -25.09
C GLU A 10 21.96 4.60 -25.09
N VAL A 11 22.11 5.91 -24.87
CA VAL A 11 21.04 6.88 -25.03
C VAL A 11 21.26 7.65 -26.32
N ASN A 12 20.38 7.45 -27.29
CA ASN A 12 20.40 8.17 -28.57
C ASN A 12 19.24 9.16 -28.61
N ILE A 13 19.54 10.45 -28.70
CA ILE A 13 18.55 11.52 -28.91
C ILE A 13 18.77 12.13 -30.29
N GLN A 14 17.78 11.94 -31.16
CA GLN A 14 17.76 12.57 -32.50
C GLN A 14 16.61 13.55 -32.58
N SER A 15 16.90 14.77 -33.05
CA SER A 15 15.89 15.80 -33.26
C SER A 15 16.01 16.33 -34.70
N GLY A 16 14.92 16.33 -35.44
CA GLY A 16 14.83 16.93 -36.77
C GLY A 16 14.77 18.47 -36.76
N GLY A 17 14.71 19.06 -35.57
CA GLY A 17 14.76 20.49 -35.31
C GLY A 17 15.69 20.81 -34.15
N GLY A 18 15.35 21.80 -33.35
CA GLY A 18 16.11 22.14 -32.15
C GLY A 18 15.87 21.20 -31.00
N TYR A 19 16.90 20.85 -30.24
CA TYR A 19 16.81 20.20 -28.94
C TYR A 19 17.33 21.14 -27.85
N SER A 20 16.58 21.36 -26.81
CA SER A 20 16.94 22.28 -25.74
C SER A 20 16.71 21.67 -24.37
N VAL A 21 17.75 21.65 -23.54
CA VAL A 21 17.67 21.29 -22.13
C VAL A 21 18.01 22.53 -21.30
N LYS A 22 17.19 22.85 -20.32
CA LYS A 22 17.37 24.02 -19.46
C LYS A 22 17.29 23.58 -17.98
N SER A 23 18.23 24.05 -17.17
CA SER A 23 18.24 23.89 -15.73
C SER A 23 18.63 25.19 -15.06
N ASN A 24 18.08 25.46 -13.88
CA ASN A 24 18.45 26.64 -13.09
C ASN A 24 19.74 26.45 -12.29
N GLU A 25 20.25 25.22 -12.16
CA GLU A 25 21.45 24.90 -11.40
C GLU A 25 22.48 24.19 -12.27
N ILE A 26 22.41 22.90 -12.40
CA ILE A 26 23.40 22.07 -13.11
C ILE A 26 22.71 21.16 -14.12
N ILE A 27 23.29 21.03 -15.30
CA ILE A 27 23.03 19.96 -16.24
C ILE A 27 24.28 19.08 -16.24
N ALA A 28 24.17 17.88 -15.69
CA ALA A 28 25.26 16.91 -15.67
C ALA A 28 24.93 15.73 -16.59
N ASN A 29 25.82 15.44 -17.52
CA ASN A 29 25.76 14.24 -18.36
C ASN A 29 26.96 13.35 -18.00
N ASN A 30 26.69 12.22 -17.37
CA ASN A 30 27.73 11.27 -16.98
C ASN A 30 27.56 9.97 -17.75
N ALA A 31 28.63 9.46 -18.33
CA ALA A 31 28.66 8.16 -18.98
C ALA A 31 29.92 7.40 -18.55
N GLY A 32 29.84 6.06 -18.51
CA GLY A 32 30.97 5.21 -18.15
C GLY A 32 32.13 5.29 -19.13
N GLU A 33 31.86 5.54 -20.41
CA GLU A 33 32.89 5.61 -21.44
C GLU A 33 33.01 7.04 -22.01
N SER A 34 31.98 7.58 -22.62
CA SER A 34 32.04 8.92 -23.23
C SER A 34 30.68 9.61 -23.33
N VAL A 35 30.69 10.94 -23.31
CA VAL A 35 29.57 11.79 -23.68
C VAL A 35 29.92 12.51 -24.97
N ASN A 36 29.23 12.18 -26.07
CA ASN A 36 29.45 12.78 -27.38
C ASN A 36 28.24 13.64 -27.77
N GLN A 37 28.52 14.91 -28.07
CA GLN A 37 27.51 15.85 -28.59
C GLN A 37 27.96 16.38 -29.94
N LYS A 38 27.11 16.29 -30.96
CA LYS A 38 27.45 16.70 -32.31
C LYS A 38 26.28 17.47 -32.94
N GLY A 39 26.57 18.69 -33.34
CA GLY A 39 25.68 19.47 -34.21
C GLY A 39 26.17 19.40 -35.67
N ILE A 40 25.29 19.15 -36.64
CA ILE A 40 25.65 18.91 -38.05
C ILE A 40 25.94 20.22 -38.77
N GLU A 41 25.13 21.25 -38.56
CA GLU A 41 25.25 22.51 -39.30
C GLU A 41 26.06 23.59 -38.58
N THR A 42 25.76 23.84 -37.31
CA THR A 42 26.36 24.95 -36.55
C THR A 42 27.17 24.50 -35.33
N GLY A 43 27.37 23.21 -35.18
CA GLY A 43 28.07 22.63 -34.03
C GLY A 43 27.23 22.67 -32.73
N VAL A 44 27.91 22.55 -31.59
CA VAL A 44 27.28 22.60 -30.25
C VAL A 44 27.68 23.93 -29.62
N SER A 45 26.71 24.73 -29.17
CA SER A 45 26.95 25.97 -28.45
C SER A 45 26.35 25.89 -27.03
N TYR A 46 27.09 26.36 -26.06
CA TYR A 46 26.63 26.52 -24.69
C TYR A 46 26.40 28.01 -24.43
N ASN A 47 25.14 28.40 -24.36
CA ASN A 47 24.77 29.76 -24.02
C ASN A 47 24.63 29.89 -22.49
N LYS A 48 24.92 31.08 -21.98
CA LYS A 48 24.64 31.41 -20.57
C LYS A 48 23.16 31.11 -20.29
N ALA A 49 22.87 30.35 -19.26
CA ALA A 49 21.50 30.05 -18.85
C ALA A 49 20.71 31.36 -18.72
N GLN A 50 19.60 31.48 -19.42
CA GLN A 50 18.66 32.57 -19.13
C GLN A 50 18.12 32.32 -17.70
N GLU A 51 18.26 33.29 -16.82
CA GLU A 51 17.60 33.25 -15.52
C GLU A 51 16.09 33.08 -15.76
N ILE A 52 15.58 31.93 -15.43
CA ILE A 52 14.14 31.72 -15.39
C ILE A 52 13.69 32.42 -14.12
N ASN A 53 13.10 33.61 -14.29
CA ASN A 53 12.49 34.32 -13.17
C ASN A 53 11.49 33.36 -12.48
N PRO A 54 11.72 32.95 -11.22
CA PRO A 54 10.80 32.04 -10.51
C PRO A 54 9.40 32.64 -10.36
N ASN A 55 9.26 33.96 -10.58
CA ASN A 55 7.98 34.66 -10.59
C ASN A 55 7.25 34.61 -11.95
N ASN A 56 7.85 34.07 -13.01
CA ASN A 56 7.17 33.84 -14.30
C ASN A 56 6.27 32.61 -14.33
N LYS A 57 5.81 32.11 -13.19
CA LYS A 57 4.63 31.26 -13.17
C LYS A 57 3.45 32.09 -13.69
N PRO A 58 2.64 31.59 -14.64
CA PRO A 58 1.41 32.29 -15.01
C PRO A 58 0.65 32.61 -13.73
N VAL A 59 0.24 33.86 -13.57
CA VAL A 59 -0.33 34.44 -12.33
C VAL A 59 -1.54 33.64 -11.77
N ASN A 60 -2.05 32.66 -12.53
CA ASN A 60 -3.22 31.83 -12.18
C ASN A 60 -2.96 30.32 -12.18
N SER A 61 -1.69 29.85 -12.28
CA SER A 61 -1.41 28.41 -12.23
C SER A 61 -1.05 27.95 -10.82
N ILE A 62 -1.63 26.82 -10.42
CA ILE A 62 -1.42 26.24 -9.09
C ILE A 62 -0.92 24.80 -9.17
N GLU A 63 -0.23 24.38 -8.14
CA GLU A 63 -0.01 22.96 -7.86
C GLU A 63 -1.02 22.49 -6.84
N VAL A 64 -1.62 21.32 -7.08
CA VAL A 64 -2.62 20.70 -6.19
C VAL A 64 -2.15 19.30 -5.82
N SER A 65 -2.29 18.94 -4.56
CA SER A 65 -2.03 17.59 -4.03
C SER A 65 -3.35 16.88 -3.75
N LEU A 66 -3.55 15.70 -4.33
CA LEU A 66 -4.68 14.81 -4.05
C LEU A 66 -4.17 13.56 -3.34
N ASN A 67 -4.70 13.28 -2.16
CA ASN A 67 -4.36 12.11 -1.36
C ASN A 67 -5.54 11.12 -1.37
N LEU A 68 -5.33 9.92 -1.90
CA LEU A 68 -6.33 8.86 -2.00
C LEU A 68 -5.98 7.70 -1.06
N PHE A 69 -6.90 7.33 -0.19
CA PHE A 69 -6.73 6.29 0.82
C PHE A 69 -7.64 5.10 0.54
N PHE A 70 -7.07 3.96 0.10
CA PHE A 70 -7.81 2.72 -0.18
C PHE A 70 -7.68 1.75 1.00
N ASP A 71 -8.77 1.53 1.73
CA ASP A 71 -8.71 0.70 2.93
C ASP A 71 -8.67 -0.80 2.64
N GLY A 72 -8.24 -1.55 3.65
CA GLY A 72 -8.09 -3.01 3.60
C GLY A 72 -9.44 -3.73 3.60
N THR A 73 -9.41 -5.00 3.18
CA THR A 73 -10.61 -5.85 3.16
C THR A 73 -11.27 -5.91 4.52
N GLY A 74 -12.58 -5.72 4.56
CA GLY A 74 -13.36 -5.74 5.79
C GLY A 74 -13.05 -4.57 6.74
N ASN A 75 -12.38 -3.51 6.27
CA ASN A 75 -12.18 -2.28 7.03
C ASN A 75 -13.03 -1.15 6.43
N ASN A 76 -13.74 -0.45 7.28
CA ASN A 76 -14.56 0.68 6.88
C ASN A 76 -14.66 1.67 8.04
N LYS A 77 -14.16 2.89 7.79
CA LYS A 77 -14.13 3.95 8.80
C LYS A 77 -15.53 4.30 9.29
N SER A 78 -16.49 4.51 8.38
CA SER A 78 -17.87 4.88 8.71
C SER A 78 -18.58 3.80 9.55
N ASN A 79 -18.35 2.51 9.21
CA ASN A 79 -18.94 1.39 9.94
C ASN A 79 -18.32 1.24 11.35
N THR A 80 -17.01 1.45 11.48
CA THR A 80 -16.33 1.50 12.77
C THR A 80 -16.85 2.67 13.63
N GLU A 81 -17.08 3.84 13.05
CA GLU A 81 -17.67 5.00 13.72
C GLU A 81 -19.10 4.72 14.18
N ALA A 82 -19.90 4.11 13.31
CA ALA A 82 -21.27 3.70 13.64
C ALA A 82 -21.32 2.76 14.85
N ARG A 83 -20.38 1.80 14.95
CA ARG A 83 -20.23 0.95 16.14
C ARG A 83 -19.86 1.76 17.38
N LYS A 84 -18.84 2.62 17.27
CA LYS A 84 -18.37 3.42 18.42
C LYS A 84 -19.44 4.38 18.93
N ALA A 85 -20.30 4.86 18.04
CA ALA A 85 -21.45 5.72 18.36
C ALA A 85 -22.70 4.94 18.77
N ASN A 86 -22.69 3.59 18.70
CA ASN A 86 -23.86 2.73 18.90
C ASN A 86 -25.07 3.21 18.08
N SER A 87 -24.86 3.48 16.80
CA SER A 87 -25.86 4.04 15.89
C SER A 87 -26.90 3.00 15.47
N LYS A 88 -28.01 3.45 14.87
CA LYS A 88 -29.04 2.55 14.32
C LYS A 88 -28.49 1.63 13.24
N ASP A 89 -27.56 2.11 12.39
CA ASP A 89 -26.94 1.30 11.36
C ASP A 89 -26.12 0.16 12.00
N TYR A 90 -25.42 0.44 13.10
CA TYR A 90 -24.72 -0.61 13.84
C TYR A 90 -25.71 -1.63 14.43
N GLU A 91 -26.80 -1.19 15.05
CA GLU A 91 -27.82 -2.11 15.60
C GLU A 91 -28.41 -3.01 14.51
N GLU A 92 -28.64 -2.49 13.28
CA GLU A 92 -29.15 -3.27 12.15
C GLU A 92 -28.18 -4.35 11.69
N TYR A 93 -26.87 -4.06 11.70
CA TYR A 93 -25.84 -4.97 11.17
C TYR A 93 -25.02 -5.71 12.22
N SER A 94 -25.13 -5.36 13.53
CA SER A 94 -24.33 -5.95 14.62
C SER A 94 -24.52 -7.47 14.80
N ASN A 95 -25.71 -7.99 14.50
CA ASN A 95 -26.03 -9.41 14.60
C ASN A 95 -25.54 -10.24 13.39
N LYS A 96 -24.98 -9.61 12.40
CA LYS A 96 -24.38 -10.25 11.23
C LYS A 96 -22.87 -10.27 11.43
N LYS A 97 -22.18 -11.29 10.94
CA LYS A 97 -20.70 -11.35 10.96
C LYS A 97 -20.14 -10.35 9.96
N ASN A 98 -20.20 -9.06 10.29
CA ASN A 98 -19.68 -7.96 9.48
C ASN A 98 -18.38 -7.45 10.10
N ASP A 99 -17.22 -7.84 9.56
CA ASP A 99 -15.90 -7.46 10.06
C ASP A 99 -15.70 -5.95 10.09
N SER A 100 -16.31 -5.22 9.13
CA SER A 100 -16.19 -3.76 9.02
C SER A 100 -16.78 -2.99 10.20
N TYR A 101 -17.71 -3.59 10.93
CA TYR A 101 -18.26 -3.02 12.16
C TYR A 101 -17.49 -3.49 13.41
N THR A 102 -16.84 -4.65 13.38
CA THR A 102 -16.14 -5.22 14.53
C THR A 102 -14.69 -4.78 14.63
N ASN A 103 -14.04 -4.52 13.49
CA ASN A 103 -12.67 -4.02 13.44
C ASN A 103 -12.53 -2.60 14.02
N ASP A 104 -11.35 -2.27 14.53
CA ASP A 104 -10.99 -0.89 14.83
C ASP A 104 -10.43 -0.19 13.57
N TYR A 105 -10.08 1.09 13.68
CA TYR A 105 -9.52 1.86 12.57
C TYR A 105 -8.21 1.24 12.06
N SER A 106 -8.15 1.04 10.77
CA SER A 106 -6.91 0.73 10.06
C SER A 106 -5.94 1.92 10.05
N ASN A 107 -4.69 1.68 9.67
CA ASN A 107 -3.72 2.76 9.44
C ASN A 107 -4.10 3.63 8.22
N ILE A 108 -4.93 3.14 7.31
CA ILE A 108 -5.52 3.92 6.21
C ILE A 108 -6.52 4.93 6.76
N ALA A 109 -7.46 4.51 7.60
CA ALA A 109 -8.44 5.40 8.23
C ALA A 109 -7.75 6.44 9.14
N LYS A 110 -6.77 6.01 9.96
CA LYS A 110 -5.97 6.89 10.81
C LYS A 110 -5.14 7.90 10.00
N GLY A 111 -4.56 7.45 8.89
CA GLY A 111 -3.78 8.30 7.97
C GLY A 111 -4.64 9.34 7.28
N PHE A 112 -5.84 8.95 6.82
CA PHE A 112 -6.85 9.85 6.25
C PHE A 112 -7.24 10.96 7.25
N ASP A 113 -7.57 10.60 8.50
CA ASP A 113 -7.97 11.55 9.53
C ASP A 113 -6.83 12.49 9.95
N ALA A 114 -5.59 12.09 9.76
CA ALA A 114 -4.43 12.90 10.10
C ALA A 114 -4.07 13.94 9.03
N ILE A 115 -4.59 13.83 7.79
CA ILE A 115 -4.33 14.83 6.74
C ILE A 115 -4.88 16.19 7.18
N ASP A 116 -4.10 17.25 6.97
CA ASP A 116 -4.55 18.61 7.27
C ASP A 116 -5.55 19.09 6.19
N PRO A 117 -6.85 19.22 6.53
CA PRO A 117 -7.87 19.66 5.58
C PRO A 117 -7.80 21.15 5.27
N ASN A 118 -7.05 21.93 6.07
CA ASN A 118 -6.84 23.36 5.91
C ASN A 118 -5.56 23.69 5.13
N ALA A 119 -4.75 22.68 4.79
CA ALA A 119 -3.56 22.88 3.98
C ALA A 119 -3.93 23.39 2.59
N GLU A 120 -3.30 24.48 2.17
CA GLU A 120 -3.56 25.10 0.88
C GLU A 120 -3.29 24.11 -0.27
N ASN A 121 -4.24 24.01 -1.21
CA ASN A 121 -4.17 23.18 -2.41
C ASN A 121 -3.90 21.68 -2.10
N GLN A 122 -4.37 21.19 -0.97
CA GLN A 122 -4.33 19.77 -0.60
C GLN A 122 -5.74 19.23 -0.43
N GLU A 123 -6.01 18.10 -1.09
CA GLU A 123 -7.26 17.36 -1.02
C GLU A 123 -7.03 15.95 -0.52
N VAL A 124 -8.06 15.40 0.11
CA VAL A 124 -8.03 14.01 0.59
C VAL A 124 -9.37 13.33 0.35
N GLU A 125 -9.32 12.06 -0.05
CA GLU A 125 -10.50 11.22 -0.21
C GLU A 125 -10.22 9.82 0.34
N TYR A 126 -11.22 9.27 1.03
CA TYR A 126 -11.20 7.92 1.57
C TYR A 126 -12.10 7.00 0.75
N ILE A 127 -11.56 5.82 0.46
CA ILE A 127 -12.25 4.74 -0.23
C ILE A 127 -12.31 3.55 0.72
N GLU A 128 -13.50 3.19 1.10
CA GLU A 128 -13.77 2.09 2.02
C GLU A 128 -13.25 0.75 1.49
N GLY A 129 -12.94 -0.16 2.40
CA GLY A 129 -12.26 -1.42 2.10
C GLY A 129 -13.03 -2.37 1.20
N ILE A 130 -12.28 -3.29 0.60
CA ILE A 130 -12.84 -4.32 -0.28
C ILE A 130 -13.87 -5.17 0.47
N GLY A 131 -15.04 -5.36 -0.14
CA GLY A 131 -16.16 -6.11 0.42
C GLY A 131 -17.01 -5.33 1.40
N THR A 132 -16.81 -4.01 1.54
CA THR A 132 -17.61 -3.15 2.42
C THR A 132 -18.27 -2.00 1.67
N GLU A 133 -19.31 -1.44 2.26
CA GLU A 133 -19.92 -0.17 1.87
C GLU A 133 -20.24 0.62 3.14
N ASP A 134 -20.24 1.95 3.02
CA ASP A 134 -20.52 2.84 4.14
C ASP A 134 -21.95 2.60 4.66
N LEU A 135 -22.06 2.32 5.96
CA LEU A 135 -23.32 2.11 6.70
C LEU A 135 -24.22 1.00 6.12
N LYS A 136 -23.60 -0.03 5.51
CA LYS A 136 -24.28 -1.22 4.99
C LYS A 136 -23.62 -2.49 5.50
N GLY A 137 -24.29 -3.63 5.28
CA GLY A 137 -23.71 -4.95 5.56
C GLY A 137 -22.59 -5.30 4.59
N ASP A 138 -21.59 -6.04 5.09
CA ASP A 138 -20.47 -6.49 4.29
C ASP A 138 -20.87 -7.47 3.19
N THR A 139 -20.24 -7.35 2.03
CA THR A 139 -20.38 -8.28 0.91
C THR A 139 -19.35 -9.38 1.03
N LEU A 140 -19.71 -10.50 1.69
CA LEU A 140 -18.79 -11.62 1.90
C LEU A 140 -18.39 -12.27 0.56
N PHE A 141 -19.36 -12.48 -0.34
CA PHE A 141 -19.13 -13.04 -1.67
C PHE A 141 -19.91 -12.23 -2.72
N PRO A 142 -19.30 -11.79 -3.84
CA PRO A 142 -17.90 -12.05 -4.25
C PRO A 142 -16.87 -11.04 -3.67
N GLY A 143 -17.30 -10.05 -2.91
CA GLY A 143 -16.48 -8.94 -2.44
C GLY A 143 -15.29 -9.37 -1.59
N GLN A 144 -15.52 -9.73 -0.31
CA GLN A 144 -14.43 -10.08 0.61
C GLN A 144 -13.68 -11.36 0.20
N ALA A 145 -14.40 -12.39 -0.25
CA ALA A 145 -13.78 -13.68 -0.55
C ALA A 145 -12.92 -13.63 -1.83
N MET A 146 -13.43 -12.98 -2.89
CA MET A 146 -12.79 -13.00 -4.21
C MET A 146 -12.20 -11.64 -4.64
N GLY A 147 -12.50 -10.55 -3.94
CA GLY A 147 -12.05 -9.21 -4.31
C GLY A 147 -12.66 -8.68 -5.62
N THR A 148 -13.75 -9.28 -6.09
CA THR A 148 -14.43 -8.96 -7.35
C THR A 148 -15.79 -8.30 -7.12
N GLY A 149 -16.46 -7.89 -8.21
CA GLY A 149 -17.74 -7.20 -8.14
C GLY A 149 -17.62 -5.71 -7.80
N GLU A 150 -18.75 -5.10 -7.48
CA GLU A 150 -18.86 -3.67 -7.16
C GLU A 150 -18.00 -3.25 -5.95
N THR A 151 -17.99 -4.07 -4.91
CA THR A 151 -17.19 -3.84 -3.70
C THR A 151 -15.77 -4.42 -3.80
N GLY A 152 -15.40 -5.01 -4.93
CA GLY A 152 -14.09 -5.58 -5.20
C GLY A 152 -13.04 -4.53 -5.60
N VAL A 153 -11.82 -4.99 -5.89
CA VAL A 153 -10.66 -4.12 -6.20
C VAL A 153 -10.97 -3.15 -7.34
N LYS A 154 -11.47 -3.63 -8.48
CA LYS A 154 -11.78 -2.78 -9.65
C LYS A 154 -12.94 -1.82 -9.38
N GLY A 155 -13.97 -2.25 -8.63
CA GLY A 155 -15.08 -1.39 -8.21
C GLY A 155 -14.58 -0.24 -7.31
N LYS A 156 -13.72 -0.55 -6.33
CA LYS A 156 -13.10 0.48 -5.47
C LYS A 156 -12.22 1.45 -6.25
N VAL A 157 -11.50 0.98 -7.26
CA VAL A 157 -10.70 1.88 -8.14
C VAL A 157 -11.59 2.77 -8.99
N THR A 158 -12.68 2.24 -9.56
CA THR A 158 -13.68 3.07 -10.25
C THR A 158 -14.23 4.16 -9.32
N LYS A 159 -14.63 3.78 -8.10
CA LYS A 159 -15.10 4.72 -7.06
C LYS A 159 -14.02 5.75 -6.69
N GLY A 160 -12.77 5.33 -6.54
CA GLY A 160 -11.62 6.21 -6.25
C GLY A 160 -11.37 7.24 -7.36
N CYS A 161 -11.49 6.86 -8.64
CA CYS A 161 -11.39 7.79 -9.76
C CYS A 161 -12.52 8.83 -9.73
N ILE A 162 -13.77 8.40 -9.48
CA ILE A 162 -14.94 9.28 -9.44
C ILE A 162 -14.86 10.24 -8.25
N LYS A 163 -14.62 9.72 -7.04
CA LYS A 163 -14.55 10.53 -5.82
C LYS A 163 -13.35 11.47 -5.84
N GLY A 164 -12.18 11.00 -6.28
CA GLY A 164 -10.98 11.82 -6.40
C GLY A 164 -11.15 12.99 -7.36
N ALA A 165 -11.76 12.76 -8.53
CA ALA A 165 -12.08 13.84 -9.46
C ALA A 165 -13.13 14.81 -8.88
N ALA A 166 -14.16 14.28 -8.19
CA ALA A 166 -15.18 15.11 -7.55
C ALA A 166 -14.58 16.03 -6.46
N LYS A 167 -13.60 15.54 -5.70
CA LYS A 167 -12.91 16.31 -4.66
C LYS A 167 -12.20 17.55 -5.20
N LEU A 168 -11.75 17.48 -6.45
CA LEU A 168 -11.07 18.58 -7.14
C LEU A 168 -12.03 19.63 -7.73
N SER A 169 -13.37 19.45 -7.66
CA SER A 169 -14.35 20.36 -8.27
C SER A 169 -14.24 21.81 -7.80
N LYS A 170 -13.69 22.06 -6.62
CA LYS A 170 -13.45 23.44 -6.12
C LYS A 170 -12.38 24.21 -6.93
N TYR A 171 -11.64 23.52 -7.78
CA TYR A 171 -10.63 24.11 -8.66
C TYR A 171 -11.14 24.35 -10.09
N ILE A 172 -12.43 24.15 -10.37
CA ILE A 172 -13.05 24.49 -11.67
C ILE A 172 -12.81 25.97 -11.94
N GLY A 173 -12.41 26.30 -13.19
CA GLY A 173 -12.03 27.65 -13.58
C GLY A 173 -10.60 28.08 -13.21
N ARG A 174 -9.87 27.28 -12.44
CA ARG A 174 -8.43 27.50 -12.16
C ARG A 174 -7.57 26.59 -13.04
N LYS A 175 -6.38 27.05 -13.42
CA LYS A 175 -5.42 26.22 -14.15
C LYS A 175 -4.50 25.48 -13.18
N ILE A 176 -4.58 24.17 -13.16
CA ILE A 176 -3.70 23.30 -12.37
C ILE A 176 -2.51 22.93 -13.26
N ASP A 177 -1.33 23.42 -12.90
CA ASP A 177 -0.10 23.13 -13.64
C ASP A 177 0.37 21.68 -13.35
N ILE A 178 0.35 21.30 -12.08
CA ILE A 178 0.70 19.95 -11.64
C ILE A 178 -0.34 19.46 -10.63
N LEU A 179 -0.99 18.34 -10.94
CA LEU A 179 -1.74 17.56 -9.97
C LEU A 179 -0.83 16.44 -9.42
N LYS A 180 -0.39 16.60 -8.17
CA LYS A 180 0.37 15.59 -7.44
C LYS A 180 -0.61 14.60 -6.80
N VAL A 181 -0.55 13.34 -7.21
CA VAL A 181 -1.41 12.29 -6.66
C VAL A 181 -0.59 11.41 -5.72
N ASN A 182 -1.00 11.35 -4.46
CA ASN A 182 -0.48 10.44 -3.45
C ASN A 182 -1.52 9.36 -3.19
N VAL A 183 -1.11 8.10 -3.19
CA VAL A 183 -2.03 6.98 -3.07
C VAL A 183 -1.58 6.08 -1.94
N TYR A 184 -2.51 5.72 -1.05
CA TYR A 184 -2.24 4.87 0.09
C TYR A 184 -3.14 3.65 0.06
N GLY A 185 -2.63 2.50 0.53
CA GLY A 185 -3.44 1.29 0.60
C GLY A 185 -3.00 0.32 1.68
N PHE A 186 -3.95 -0.54 2.10
CA PHE A 186 -3.68 -1.66 3.00
C PHE A 186 -4.25 -2.95 2.41
N SER A 187 -3.49 -4.06 2.47
CA SER A 187 -3.98 -5.36 2.01
C SER A 187 -4.38 -5.34 0.51
N ARG A 188 -5.61 -5.79 0.17
CA ARG A 188 -6.20 -5.62 -1.16
C ARG A 188 -6.52 -4.17 -1.48
N GLY A 189 -6.62 -3.28 -0.49
CA GLY A 189 -6.61 -1.84 -0.69
C GLY A 189 -5.25 -1.35 -1.23
N SER A 190 -4.13 -1.96 -0.85
CA SER A 190 -2.83 -1.73 -1.50
C SER A 190 -2.83 -2.17 -2.96
N ALA A 191 -3.45 -3.31 -3.27
CA ALA A 191 -3.64 -3.73 -4.66
C ALA A 191 -4.54 -2.74 -5.42
N ALA A 192 -5.60 -2.21 -4.79
CA ALA A 192 -6.45 -1.17 -5.37
C ALA A 192 -5.67 0.15 -5.60
N ALA A 193 -4.84 0.58 -4.66
CA ALA A 193 -3.97 1.74 -4.81
C ALA A 193 -3.01 1.59 -6.00
N ARG A 194 -2.39 0.42 -6.16
CA ARG A 194 -1.51 0.10 -7.29
C ARG A 194 -2.30 0.03 -8.61
N HIS A 195 -3.48 -0.60 -8.60
CA HIS A 195 -4.37 -0.65 -9.77
C HIS A 195 -4.91 0.72 -10.15
N PHE A 196 -5.14 1.62 -9.19
CA PHE A 196 -5.47 3.02 -9.48
C PHE A 196 -4.34 3.70 -10.28
N VAL A 197 -3.09 3.53 -9.88
CA VAL A 197 -1.94 4.06 -10.64
C VAL A 197 -1.93 3.49 -12.07
N HIS A 198 -2.22 2.18 -12.23
CA HIS A 198 -2.35 1.56 -13.55
C HIS A 198 -3.45 2.23 -14.39
N MET A 199 -4.67 2.33 -13.84
CA MET A 199 -5.83 2.89 -14.56
C MET A 199 -5.76 4.40 -14.79
N ALA A 200 -4.91 5.09 -14.05
CA ALA A 200 -4.65 6.53 -14.19
C ALA A 200 -3.36 6.84 -14.97
N SER A 201 -2.71 5.86 -15.57
CA SER A 201 -1.47 6.02 -16.34
C SER A 201 -1.38 5.15 -17.59
N ASN A 202 -2.48 4.49 -17.97
CA ASN A 202 -2.59 3.71 -19.20
C ASN A 202 -3.91 4.03 -19.91
N PRO A 203 -3.96 3.92 -21.24
CA PRO A 203 -5.18 4.16 -21.99
C PRO A 203 -6.36 3.32 -21.48
N PRO A 204 -7.54 3.92 -21.26
CA PRO A 204 -8.74 3.18 -20.89
C PRO A 204 -9.35 2.50 -22.12
N GLN A 205 -10.32 1.63 -21.92
CA GLN A 205 -11.15 1.17 -23.02
C GLN A 205 -12.02 2.33 -23.51
N ILE A 206 -12.01 2.59 -24.84
CA ILE A 206 -12.78 3.68 -25.48
C ILE A 206 -13.51 3.11 -26.70
N SER A 207 -14.77 3.51 -26.89
CA SER A 207 -15.46 3.42 -28.17
C SER A 207 -15.74 4.82 -28.74
N TYR A 208 -15.85 4.89 -30.05
CA TYR A 208 -15.95 6.15 -30.79
C TYR A 208 -17.26 6.19 -31.56
N SER A 209 -17.85 7.39 -31.63
CA SER A 209 -19.03 7.64 -32.46
C SER A 209 -18.95 9.04 -33.09
N GLN A 210 -19.89 9.33 -34.02
CA GLN A 210 -19.99 10.60 -34.73
C GLN A 210 -18.67 11.06 -35.39
N GLY A 211 -18.01 10.18 -36.13
CA GLY A 211 -16.73 10.49 -36.78
C GLY A 211 -15.59 10.73 -35.77
N ASN A 212 -15.57 10.00 -34.68
CA ASN A 212 -14.61 10.08 -33.57
C ASN A 212 -14.71 11.35 -32.71
N LYS A 213 -15.78 12.13 -32.83
CA LYS A 213 -16.02 13.36 -32.06
C LYS A 213 -16.64 13.08 -30.68
N VAL A 214 -17.22 11.91 -30.48
CA VAL A 214 -17.81 11.50 -29.21
C VAL A 214 -17.09 10.25 -28.71
N LEU A 215 -16.51 10.34 -27.52
CA LEU A 215 -15.77 9.28 -26.84
C LEU A 215 -16.66 8.67 -25.77
N GLN A 216 -16.85 7.36 -25.81
CA GLN A 216 -17.43 6.62 -24.69
C GLN A 216 -16.29 5.90 -23.97
N VAL A 217 -15.99 6.35 -22.75
CA VAL A 217 -14.87 5.85 -21.92
C VAL A 217 -15.39 4.94 -20.84
N TYR A 218 -14.88 3.72 -20.82
CA TYR A 218 -15.32 2.66 -19.90
C TYR A 218 -14.49 2.63 -18.62
N PRO A 219 -15.13 2.41 -17.46
CA PRO A 219 -14.45 2.32 -16.17
C PRO A 219 -13.72 0.98 -15.99
N PRO A 220 -12.84 0.86 -14.97
CA PRO A 220 -12.26 -0.43 -14.55
C PRO A 220 -13.31 -1.48 -14.15
N TYR A 221 -14.41 -1.03 -13.57
CA TYR A 221 -15.62 -1.82 -13.27
C TYR A 221 -16.84 -0.96 -13.54
N ASP A 222 -17.83 -1.54 -14.19
CA ASP A 222 -19.05 -0.82 -14.59
C ASP A 222 -19.99 -0.61 -13.40
N LEU A 223 -19.81 0.53 -12.74
CA LEU A 223 -20.74 1.03 -11.73
C LEU A 223 -21.83 1.88 -12.41
N PRO A 224 -23.01 2.00 -11.81
CA PRO A 224 -24.08 2.87 -12.34
C PRO A 224 -23.56 4.30 -12.61
N GLY A 225 -23.65 4.74 -13.85
CA GLY A 225 -23.20 6.07 -14.27
C GLY A 225 -21.70 6.26 -14.39
N ALA A 226 -20.90 5.21 -14.28
CA ALA A 226 -19.43 5.30 -14.36
C ALA A 226 -18.92 5.39 -15.81
N THR A 227 -19.64 4.83 -16.78
CA THR A 227 -19.30 5.00 -18.20
C THR A 227 -19.51 6.46 -18.63
N LEU A 228 -18.46 7.06 -19.18
CA LEU A 228 -18.45 8.48 -19.53
C LEU A 228 -18.71 8.69 -21.02
N ILE A 229 -19.53 9.72 -21.33
CA ILE A 229 -19.66 10.26 -22.68
C ILE A 229 -18.98 11.62 -22.69
N ILE A 230 -18.00 11.79 -23.56
CA ILE A 230 -17.18 12.99 -23.66
C ILE A 230 -17.20 13.48 -25.11
N ASN A 231 -17.66 14.72 -25.32
CA ASN A 231 -17.53 15.37 -26.62
C ASN A 231 -16.11 15.89 -26.79
N ASP A 232 -15.45 15.51 -27.89
CA ASP A 232 -14.08 15.87 -28.24
C ASP A 232 -14.02 16.36 -29.69
N GLU A 233 -14.79 17.43 -29.99
CA GLU A 233 -14.93 17.95 -31.34
C GLU A 233 -13.61 18.48 -31.91
N ASP A 234 -12.76 19.04 -31.05
CA ASP A 234 -11.46 19.63 -31.40
C ASP A 234 -10.28 18.64 -31.25
N GLY A 235 -10.52 17.42 -30.80
CA GLY A 235 -9.51 16.38 -30.59
C GLY A 235 -8.52 16.65 -29.44
N THR A 236 -8.78 17.64 -28.59
CA THR A 236 -7.84 18.04 -27.52
C THR A 236 -7.93 17.18 -26.26
N LYS A 237 -9.05 16.49 -26.04
CA LYS A 237 -9.30 15.71 -24.82
C LYS A 237 -8.75 14.29 -24.92
N LEU A 238 -8.80 13.68 -26.09
CA LEU A 238 -8.35 12.31 -26.31
C LEU A 238 -6.89 12.08 -25.90
N PRO A 239 -5.91 12.94 -26.26
CA PRO A 239 -4.52 12.76 -25.83
C PRO A 239 -4.37 12.72 -24.30
N PHE A 240 -5.08 13.57 -23.58
CA PHE A 240 -5.06 13.60 -22.12
C PHE A 240 -5.68 12.31 -21.53
N ILE A 241 -6.79 11.82 -22.12
CA ILE A 241 -7.43 10.55 -21.69
C ILE A 241 -6.51 9.36 -21.95
N LEU A 242 -5.84 9.31 -23.09
CA LEU A 242 -4.89 8.24 -23.42
C LEU A 242 -3.69 8.24 -22.45
N GLN A 243 -3.23 9.40 -22.01
CA GLN A 243 -2.12 9.56 -21.09
C GLN A 243 -2.49 9.24 -19.64
N TYR A 244 -3.68 9.69 -19.19
CA TYR A 244 -4.09 9.64 -17.79
C TYR A 244 -5.30 8.74 -17.52
N GLY A 245 -5.63 7.91 -18.50
CA GLY A 245 -6.59 6.83 -18.38
C GLY A 245 -7.99 7.25 -17.98
N TYR A 246 -8.68 6.36 -17.30
CA TYR A 246 -10.04 6.60 -16.83
C TYR A 246 -10.10 7.76 -15.80
N PHE A 247 -9.07 7.92 -14.97
CA PHE A 247 -9.01 9.06 -14.06
C PHE A 247 -8.92 10.39 -14.81
N GLY A 248 -8.10 10.47 -15.87
CA GLY A 248 -8.03 11.64 -16.75
C GLY A 248 -9.39 11.97 -17.40
N ALA A 249 -10.13 10.94 -17.82
CA ALA A 249 -11.47 11.13 -18.37
C ALA A 249 -12.47 11.70 -17.31
N GLN A 250 -12.39 11.26 -16.06
CA GLN A 250 -13.18 11.81 -14.96
C GLN A 250 -12.85 13.27 -14.69
N LEU A 251 -11.58 13.65 -14.74
CA LEU A 251 -11.15 15.05 -14.56
C LEU A 251 -11.69 15.96 -15.66
N ILE A 252 -11.63 15.50 -16.93
CA ILE A 252 -12.24 16.21 -18.07
C ILE A 252 -13.76 16.34 -17.91
N LYS A 253 -14.43 15.27 -17.49
CA LYS A 253 -15.89 15.30 -17.24
C LYS A 253 -16.29 16.30 -16.15
N LYS A 254 -15.36 16.61 -15.22
CA LYS A 254 -15.52 17.64 -14.19
C LYS A 254 -15.06 19.03 -14.64
N GLU A 255 -14.74 19.21 -15.93
CA GLU A 255 -14.29 20.49 -16.51
C GLU A 255 -13.04 21.08 -15.82
N LEU A 256 -12.17 20.20 -15.33
CA LEU A 256 -10.91 20.60 -14.69
C LEU A 256 -9.83 20.84 -15.73
N SER A 257 -9.16 22.00 -15.63
CA SER A 257 -8.02 22.34 -16.47
C SER A 257 -6.72 21.91 -15.80
N ILE A 258 -6.20 20.74 -16.18
CA ILE A 258 -4.97 20.15 -15.62
C ILE A 258 -3.96 19.96 -16.74
N LYS A 259 -2.75 20.49 -16.55
CA LYS A 259 -1.68 20.35 -17.55
C LYS A 259 -0.95 19.01 -17.41
N ARG A 260 -0.66 18.59 -16.16
CA ARG A 260 0.11 17.37 -15.89
C ARG A 260 -0.32 16.70 -14.57
N ILE A 261 -0.39 15.38 -14.60
CA ILE A 261 -0.56 14.55 -13.39
C ILE A 261 0.75 13.84 -13.09
N VAL A 262 1.14 13.78 -11.83
CA VAL A 262 2.29 13.02 -11.35
C VAL A 262 1.89 12.15 -10.16
N PHE A 263 2.28 10.88 -10.18
CA PHE A 263 2.16 10.00 -9.02
C PHE A 263 3.36 10.29 -8.11
N ASN A 264 3.12 11.12 -7.09
CA ASN A 264 4.18 11.70 -6.30
C ASN A 264 4.65 10.75 -5.18
N PHE A 265 3.69 10.07 -4.51
CA PHE A 265 3.98 9.11 -3.45
C PHE A 265 2.97 7.96 -3.48
N VAL A 266 3.46 6.72 -3.32
CA VAL A 266 2.60 5.53 -3.13
C VAL A 266 2.99 4.85 -1.84
N GLY A 267 2.10 4.85 -0.85
CA GLY A 267 2.29 4.28 0.48
C GLY A 267 1.49 2.99 0.68
N LEU A 268 2.17 1.87 0.88
CA LEU A 268 1.55 0.55 0.91
C LEU A 268 1.79 -0.13 2.27
N TYR A 269 0.72 -0.64 2.86
CA TYR A 269 0.77 -1.53 4.00
C TYR A 269 0.46 -2.94 3.52
N ASP A 270 1.46 -3.78 3.49
CA ASP A 270 1.40 -5.23 3.30
C ASP A 270 0.50 -5.67 2.13
N THR A 271 0.92 -5.37 0.90
CA THR A 271 0.14 -5.63 -0.32
C THR A 271 -0.20 -7.11 -0.49
N VAL A 272 -1.49 -7.41 -0.58
CA VAL A 272 -2.04 -8.72 -0.93
C VAL A 272 -2.84 -8.60 -2.23
N ALA A 273 -2.40 -9.29 -3.28
CA ALA A 273 -3.00 -9.19 -4.61
C ALA A 273 -4.07 -10.26 -4.89
N SER A 274 -4.63 -10.91 -3.85
CA SER A 274 -5.64 -11.96 -4.03
C SER A 274 -6.91 -11.43 -4.71
N TYR A 275 -7.08 -11.78 -6.00
CA TYR A 275 -8.19 -11.34 -6.85
C TYR A 275 -8.74 -12.51 -7.68
N GLY A 276 -10.07 -12.71 -7.64
CA GLY A 276 -10.74 -13.79 -8.38
C GLY A 276 -10.65 -15.17 -7.72
N VAL A 277 -11.02 -16.22 -8.47
CA VAL A 277 -11.07 -17.61 -7.99
C VAL A 277 -9.72 -18.31 -8.07
N VAL A 278 -8.90 -17.93 -9.03
CA VAL A 278 -7.62 -18.57 -9.34
C VAL A 278 -6.50 -17.53 -9.25
N HIS A 279 -5.85 -17.48 -8.09
CA HIS A 279 -4.79 -16.51 -7.77
C HIS A 279 -3.46 -16.80 -8.50
N LYS A 280 -3.45 -16.87 -9.84
CA LYS A 280 -2.23 -17.23 -10.61
C LYS A 280 -1.52 -16.04 -11.26
N ASN A 281 -2.22 -14.94 -11.58
CA ASN A 281 -1.65 -13.79 -12.32
C ASN A 281 -2.21 -12.43 -11.86
N ASP A 282 -2.56 -12.30 -10.60
CA ASP A 282 -3.25 -11.12 -10.07
C ASP A 282 -2.44 -9.83 -10.29
N THR A 283 -1.11 -9.91 -10.23
CA THR A 283 -0.21 -8.78 -10.52
C THR A 283 -0.38 -8.28 -11.97
N LYS A 284 -0.46 -9.20 -12.94
CA LYS A 284 -0.61 -8.86 -14.36
C LYS A 284 -2.02 -8.36 -14.65
N ASP A 285 -3.05 -9.03 -14.14
CA ASP A 285 -4.45 -8.71 -14.39
C ASP A 285 -4.88 -7.35 -13.84
N LEU A 286 -4.24 -6.93 -12.75
CA LEU A 286 -4.44 -5.64 -12.12
C LEU A 286 -3.36 -4.59 -12.49
N GLY A 287 -2.33 -4.96 -13.27
CA GLY A 287 -1.24 -4.07 -13.67
C GLY A 287 -0.49 -3.47 -12.47
N LEU A 288 -0.25 -4.27 -11.42
CA LEU A 288 0.28 -3.80 -10.13
C LEU A 288 1.71 -3.26 -10.21
N ASN A 289 2.45 -3.58 -11.27
CA ASN A 289 3.78 -3.06 -11.56
C ASN A 289 3.79 -1.59 -12.06
N SER A 290 2.62 -1.02 -12.35
CA SER A 290 2.51 0.39 -12.78
C SER A 290 2.94 1.39 -11.72
N ILE A 291 3.15 0.96 -10.47
CA ILE A 291 3.79 1.79 -9.42
C ILE A 291 5.22 2.22 -9.78
N SER A 292 5.87 1.59 -10.75
CA SER A 292 7.13 2.05 -11.34
C SER A 292 7.05 3.48 -11.93
N LYS A 293 5.84 3.99 -12.20
CA LYS A 293 5.59 5.36 -12.68
C LYS A 293 5.51 6.40 -11.56
N ALA A 294 5.56 5.97 -10.29
CA ALA A 294 5.56 6.88 -9.15
C ALA A 294 6.96 7.42 -8.86
N TYR A 295 7.05 8.63 -8.32
CA TYR A 295 8.33 9.20 -7.90
C TYR A 295 8.92 8.43 -6.72
N PHE A 296 8.07 7.97 -5.81
CA PHE A 296 8.52 7.16 -4.70
C PHE A 296 7.42 6.21 -4.22
N VAL A 297 7.83 4.98 -3.90
CA VAL A 297 6.96 3.95 -3.33
C VAL A 297 7.54 3.48 -2.01
N LEU A 298 6.74 3.54 -0.95
CA LEU A 298 7.05 2.94 0.34
C LEU A 298 6.14 1.74 0.57
N GLN A 299 6.71 0.58 0.86
CA GLN A 299 5.95 -0.58 1.32
C GLN A 299 6.44 -1.04 2.69
N LEU A 300 5.52 -1.21 3.64
CA LEU A 300 5.75 -1.78 4.95
C LEU A 300 5.12 -3.17 4.98
N THR A 301 5.91 -4.21 5.22
CA THR A 301 5.48 -5.62 5.08
C THR A 301 5.58 -6.38 6.39
N ALA A 302 4.69 -7.36 6.57
CA ALA A 302 4.63 -8.25 7.72
C ALA A 302 5.55 -9.46 7.54
N ASP A 303 6.41 -9.73 8.53
CA ASP A 303 7.31 -10.91 8.51
C ASP A 303 6.63 -12.18 9.01
N ASP A 304 5.74 -12.05 10.00
CA ASP A 304 5.11 -13.18 10.69
C ASP A 304 3.75 -13.59 10.09
N GLU A 305 3.44 -13.16 8.85
CA GLU A 305 2.20 -13.54 8.14
C GLU A 305 2.40 -14.84 7.35
N TYR A 306 1.75 -15.92 7.78
CA TYR A 306 1.94 -17.25 7.21
C TYR A 306 0.71 -17.84 6.52
N ARG A 307 -0.40 -17.10 6.44
CA ARG A 307 -1.61 -17.56 5.73
C ARG A 307 -1.38 -17.65 4.23
N ASN A 308 -1.79 -18.75 3.60
CA ASN A 308 -1.56 -18.99 2.16
C ASN A 308 -2.19 -17.93 1.26
N ASN A 309 -3.37 -17.42 1.62
CA ASN A 309 -4.08 -16.42 0.84
C ASN A 309 -3.57 -14.99 1.08
N PHE A 310 -2.55 -14.82 1.94
CA PHE A 310 -1.91 -13.54 2.24
C PHE A 310 -0.50 -13.45 1.65
N ARG A 311 -0.33 -13.94 0.42
CA ARG A 311 0.94 -13.81 -0.30
C ARG A 311 1.29 -12.34 -0.46
N LEU A 312 2.53 -11.99 -0.11
CA LEU A 312 3.02 -10.63 -0.29
C LEU A 312 3.28 -10.36 -1.76
N THR A 313 2.76 -9.25 -2.27
CA THR A 313 3.20 -8.70 -3.56
C THR A 313 4.23 -7.62 -3.30
N ASN A 314 5.50 -7.88 -3.68
CA ASN A 314 6.59 -6.96 -3.47
C ASN A 314 6.52 -5.72 -4.38
N ILE A 315 7.48 -4.81 -4.24
CA ILE A 315 7.58 -3.60 -5.08
C ILE A 315 8.81 -3.60 -5.98
N ASN A 316 9.31 -4.77 -6.38
CA ASN A 316 10.53 -4.89 -7.20
C ASN A 316 10.45 -4.10 -8.52
N SER A 317 9.24 -3.93 -9.08
CA SER A 317 9.02 -3.13 -10.29
C SER A 317 9.39 -1.65 -10.15
N THR A 318 9.53 -1.13 -8.92
CA THR A 318 9.92 0.27 -8.69
C THR A 318 11.41 0.52 -8.82
N ASN A 319 12.22 -0.54 -8.88
CA ASN A 319 13.68 -0.44 -8.89
C ASN A 319 14.19 0.48 -7.74
N LEU A 320 14.86 1.58 -8.11
CA LEU A 320 15.45 2.53 -7.16
C LEU A 320 14.45 3.57 -6.61
N HIS A 321 13.23 3.62 -7.15
CA HIS A 321 12.20 4.56 -6.69
C HIS A 321 11.36 4.03 -5.53
N GLY A 322 11.75 2.90 -4.92
CA GLY A 322 11.02 2.28 -3.83
C GLY A 322 11.89 1.90 -2.63
N LEU A 323 11.25 1.84 -1.47
CA LEU A 323 11.75 1.22 -0.26
C LEU A 323 10.73 0.23 0.29
N GLU A 324 11.15 -0.98 0.56
CA GLU A 324 10.34 -2.02 1.20
C GLU A 324 10.98 -2.40 2.53
N PHE A 325 10.26 -2.17 3.62
CA PHE A 325 10.69 -2.54 4.96
C PHE A 325 9.89 -3.73 5.48
N THR A 326 10.58 -4.80 5.80
CA THR A 326 9.99 -5.95 6.50
C THR A 326 10.02 -5.68 8.00
N LEU A 327 8.87 -5.76 8.65
CA LEU A 327 8.68 -5.47 10.06
C LEU A 327 8.17 -6.72 10.79
N PRO A 328 8.48 -6.90 12.08
CA PRO A 328 7.89 -7.96 12.89
C PRO A 328 6.36 -7.81 12.94
N GLY A 329 5.64 -8.92 13.07
CA GLY A 329 4.19 -8.95 13.19
C GLY A 329 3.47 -9.50 11.97
N VAL A 330 2.16 -9.63 12.09
CA VAL A 330 1.26 -10.14 11.06
C VAL A 330 0.61 -9.00 10.28
N HIS A 331 -0.15 -9.34 9.26
CA HIS A 331 -0.79 -8.44 8.31
C HIS A 331 -1.45 -7.20 8.94
N SER A 332 -2.33 -7.42 9.93
CA SER A 332 -3.03 -6.31 10.59
C SER A 332 -2.24 -5.65 11.73
N ASP A 333 -1.10 -6.20 12.15
CA ASP A 333 -0.14 -5.48 12.98
C ASP A 333 0.53 -4.35 12.19
N ILE A 334 0.68 -4.55 10.87
CA ILE A 334 1.23 -3.56 9.95
C ILE A 334 0.14 -2.58 9.48
N GLY A 335 -1.01 -3.08 9.09
CA GLY A 335 -2.09 -2.27 8.51
C GLY A 335 -3.09 -1.68 9.50
N GLY A 336 -3.05 -2.10 10.76
CA GLY A 336 -4.06 -1.73 11.77
C GLY A 336 -5.35 -2.53 11.61
N GLY A 337 -6.33 -2.23 12.46
CA GLY A 337 -7.66 -2.84 12.44
C GLY A 337 -7.98 -3.69 13.65
N TYR A 338 -6.99 -4.15 14.42
CA TYR A 338 -7.25 -4.85 15.68
C TYR A 338 -7.80 -3.92 16.76
N VAL A 339 -8.71 -4.44 17.58
CA VAL A 339 -9.23 -3.71 18.74
C VAL A 339 -8.22 -3.74 19.90
N GLU A 340 -8.27 -2.73 20.76
CA GLU A 340 -7.37 -2.65 21.92
C GLU A 340 -7.70 -3.73 22.95
N MET A 341 -6.67 -4.41 23.49
CA MET A 341 -6.80 -5.48 24.47
C MET A 341 -7.65 -6.65 24.00
N ASP A 342 -7.53 -6.99 22.71
CA ASP A 342 -8.25 -8.14 22.16
C ASP A 342 -7.77 -9.46 22.77
N GLU A 343 -8.71 -10.35 23.03
CA GLU A 343 -8.42 -11.69 23.52
C GLU A 343 -8.26 -12.65 22.34
N GLU A 344 -7.01 -12.89 21.96
CA GLU A 344 -6.67 -13.89 20.95
C GLU A 344 -6.76 -15.31 21.55
N THR A 345 -7.58 -16.16 20.94
CA THR A 345 -7.61 -17.60 21.22
C THR A 345 -7.51 -18.37 19.92
N VAL A 346 -6.42 -19.13 19.73
CA VAL A 346 -6.08 -19.78 18.46
C VAL A 346 -5.65 -21.22 18.63
N THR A 347 -5.89 -22.05 17.61
CA THR A 347 -5.28 -23.36 17.46
C THR A 347 -3.98 -23.21 16.69
N LEU A 348 -2.86 -23.30 17.40
CA LEU A 348 -1.51 -23.08 16.87
C LEU A 348 -1.01 -24.24 16.01
N TYR A 349 -1.48 -25.46 16.31
CA TYR A 349 -1.08 -26.67 15.64
C TYR A 349 -2.02 -27.83 15.92
N THR A 350 -2.14 -28.77 14.98
CA THR A 350 -2.87 -30.03 15.18
C THR A 350 -2.02 -31.20 14.75
N GLU A 351 -2.15 -32.32 15.50
CA GLU A 351 -1.41 -33.55 15.26
C GLU A 351 -2.30 -34.75 15.56
N GLU A 352 -2.17 -35.80 14.74
CA GLU A 352 -2.71 -37.13 15.03
C GLU A 352 -1.57 -38.03 15.53
N GLY A 353 -1.81 -38.80 16.60
CA GLY A 353 -0.83 -39.72 17.14
C GLY A 353 -0.40 -39.42 18.58
N SER A 354 0.88 -39.06 18.80
CA SER A 354 1.47 -39.01 20.15
C SER A 354 1.38 -37.67 20.88
N GLY A 355 1.14 -36.57 20.14
CA GLY A 355 1.18 -35.20 20.66
C GLY A 355 2.60 -34.64 20.88
N GLU A 356 3.65 -35.37 20.45
CA GLU A 356 5.04 -34.94 20.66
C GLU A 356 5.41 -33.72 19.83
N GLN A 357 4.85 -33.58 18.62
CA GLN A 357 5.07 -32.39 17.81
C GLN A 357 4.38 -31.16 18.43
N CYS A 358 3.19 -31.34 18.99
CA CYS A 358 2.53 -30.29 19.75
C CYS A 358 3.41 -29.78 20.92
N LYS A 359 4.04 -30.70 21.69
CA LYS A 359 4.93 -30.35 22.81
C LYS A 359 6.19 -29.64 22.30
N ARG A 360 6.80 -30.15 21.22
CA ARG A 360 7.98 -29.54 20.60
C ARG A 360 7.68 -28.12 20.09
N PHE A 361 6.53 -27.95 19.44
CA PHE A 361 6.12 -26.65 18.89
C PHE A 361 5.79 -25.66 20.01
N ARG A 362 5.14 -26.13 21.09
CA ARG A 362 4.92 -25.34 22.31
C ARG A 362 6.24 -24.76 22.84
N LYS A 363 7.28 -25.60 22.97
CA LYS A 363 8.59 -25.14 23.46
C LYS A 363 9.17 -24.06 22.55
N ILE A 364 9.12 -24.24 21.23
CA ILE A 364 9.64 -23.27 20.26
C ILE A 364 8.92 -21.91 20.43
N LEU A 365 7.59 -21.89 20.53
CA LEU A 365 6.83 -20.65 20.67
C LEU A 365 7.11 -19.92 21.98
N ILE A 366 7.39 -20.66 23.05
CA ILE A 366 7.83 -20.09 24.32
C ILE A 366 9.24 -19.50 24.20
N ASP A 367 10.18 -20.26 23.64
CA ASP A 367 11.57 -19.81 23.45
C ASP A 367 11.67 -18.57 22.55
N GLU A 368 10.81 -18.46 21.54
CA GLU A 368 10.68 -17.29 20.65
C GLU A 368 9.96 -16.09 21.30
N GLY A 369 9.33 -16.28 22.47
CA GLY A 369 8.64 -15.23 23.21
C GLY A 369 7.19 -14.98 22.80
N TRP A 370 6.56 -15.84 21.98
CA TRP A 370 5.16 -15.69 21.61
C TRP A 370 4.21 -15.92 22.78
N TYR A 371 4.53 -16.86 23.66
CA TYR A 371 3.74 -17.23 24.83
C TYR A 371 4.65 -17.40 26.05
N LYS A 372 4.15 -17.06 27.22
CA LYS A 372 4.79 -17.41 28.49
C LYS A 372 4.56 -18.88 28.78
N ASP A 373 5.48 -19.52 29.49
CA ASP A 373 5.33 -20.93 29.91
C ASP A 373 4.29 -21.06 31.06
N ARG A 374 3.04 -20.87 30.68
CA ARG A 374 1.87 -20.97 31.56
C ARG A 374 0.77 -21.72 30.82
N VAL A 375 0.08 -22.58 31.56
CA VAL A 375 -1.00 -23.41 31.02
C VAL A 375 -2.21 -22.57 30.57
N GLU A 376 -2.37 -21.38 31.13
CA GLU A 376 -3.42 -20.43 30.77
C GLU A 376 -3.15 -19.73 29.43
N GLU A 377 -1.87 -19.66 29.01
CA GLU A 377 -1.46 -19.02 27.77
C GLU A 377 -1.22 -20.01 26.62
N ILE A 378 -0.62 -21.19 26.91
CA ILE A 378 -0.30 -22.19 25.88
C ILE A 378 -0.36 -23.60 26.43
N TRP A 379 -1.21 -24.44 25.84
CA TRP A 379 -1.43 -25.82 26.31
C TRP A 379 -1.66 -26.80 25.17
N VAL A 380 -1.40 -28.11 25.48
CA VAL A 380 -1.72 -29.20 24.56
C VAL A 380 -3.00 -29.87 25.05
N GLN A 381 -4.03 -29.85 24.19
CA GLN A 381 -5.31 -30.51 24.43
C GLN A 381 -5.37 -31.82 23.65
N ARG A 382 -5.71 -32.90 24.32
CA ARG A 382 -6.01 -34.20 23.70
C ARG A 382 -7.51 -34.32 23.48
N LEU A 383 -7.91 -34.64 22.25
CA LEU A 383 -9.27 -35.09 21.93
C LEU A 383 -9.19 -36.56 21.53
N SER A 384 -9.84 -37.41 22.28
CA SER A 384 -10.00 -38.83 21.94
C SER A 384 -11.39 -39.26 22.38
N PRO A 385 -12.15 -39.96 21.52
CA PRO A 385 -13.43 -40.55 21.91
C PRO A 385 -13.29 -41.67 22.96
N HIS A 386 -12.11 -42.31 23.04
CA HIS A 386 -11.79 -43.32 24.02
C HIS A 386 -10.35 -43.12 24.54
N ARG A 387 -10.12 -43.45 25.84
CA ARG A 387 -8.81 -43.26 26.51
C ARG A 387 -7.66 -44.04 25.82
N GLU A 388 -7.96 -45.09 25.09
CA GLU A 388 -7.00 -46.01 24.45
C GLU A 388 -6.97 -45.94 22.92
N ALA A 389 -7.64 -44.96 22.29
CA ALA A 389 -7.69 -44.87 20.84
C ALA A 389 -6.33 -44.49 20.24
N VAL A 390 -5.87 -45.32 19.32
CA VAL A 390 -4.62 -45.09 18.54
C VAL A 390 -4.72 -43.79 17.71
N ASP A 391 -5.95 -43.30 17.43
CA ASP A 391 -6.26 -42.12 16.63
C ASP A 391 -6.52 -40.88 17.50
N ALA A 392 -5.76 -40.69 18.58
CA ALA A 392 -5.87 -39.49 19.38
C ALA A 392 -5.42 -38.26 18.60
N ARG A 393 -6.29 -37.26 18.54
CA ARG A 393 -5.96 -35.95 17.94
C ARG A 393 -5.53 -34.99 19.03
N PHE A 394 -4.41 -34.32 18.81
CA PHE A 394 -3.85 -33.33 19.70
C PHE A 394 -3.90 -31.94 19.07
N PHE A 395 -4.20 -30.95 19.92
CA PHE A 395 -4.26 -29.54 19.54
C PHE A 395 -3.33 -28.75 20.45
N LEU A 396 -2.42 -28.00 19.86
CA LEU A 396 -1.69 -26.96 20.57
C LEU A 396 -2.53 -25.70 20.49
N LYS A 397 -2.94 -25.17 21.63
CA LYS A 397 -3.75 -23.96 21.72
C LYS A 397 -3.00 -22.84 22.42
N GLY A 398 -3.26 -21.62 21.97
CA GLY A 398 -2.74 -20.39 22.57
C GLY A 398 -3.86 -19.43 22.94
N LYS A 399 -3.68 -18.68 24.02
CA LYS A 399 -4.59 -17.63 24.47
C LYS A 399 -3.80 -16.47 25.05
N ARG A 400 -4.07 -15.24 24.56
CA ARG A 400 -3.39 -14.02 25.03
C ARG A 400 -4.34 -12.83 24.97
N LYS A 401 -3.99 -11.77 25.70
CA LYS A 401 -4.56 -10.43 25.51
C LYS A 401 -3.49 -9.53 24.92
N LEU A 402 -3.81 -8.87 23.84
CA LEU A 402 -2.84 -8.12 23.04
C LEU A 402 -3.23 -6.66 22.90
N HIS A 403 -2.22 -5.79 22.92
CA HIS A 403 -2.36 -4.38 22.62
C HIS A 403 -2.25 -4.15 21.12
N ASN A 404 -3.11 -3.31 20.55
CA ASN A 404 -3.09 -2.96 19.12
C ASN A 404 -2.11 -1.81 18.78
N SER A 405 -1.46 -1.24 19.80
CA SER A 405 -0.68 0.00 19.65
C SER A 405 0.62 -0.16 18.86
N TYR A 406 1.08 -1.39 18.59
CA TYR A 406 2.21 -1.62 17.69
C TYR A 406 1.96 -1.06 16.28
N SER A 407 0.73 -1.10 15.77
CA SER A 407 0.35 -0.54 14.47
C SER A 407 0.68 0.95 14.31
N LYS A 408 0.92 1.68 15.42
CA LYS A 408 1.40 3.07 15.40
C LYS A 408 2.82 3.19 14.82
N ILE A 409 3.66 2.16 14.93
CA ILE A 409 5.04 2.18 14.38
C ILE A 409 5.00 2.29 12.85
N PRO A 410 4.38 1.36 12.10
CA PRO A 410 4.25 1.52 10.65
C PRO A 410 3.48 2.77 10.24
N LEU A 411 2.48 3.22 11.00
CA LEU A 411 1.77 4.48 10.73
C LEU A 411 2.69 5.70 10.79
N ASN A 412 3.50 5.81 11.84
CA ASN A 412 4.45 6.93 11.98
C ASN A 412 5.53 6.91 10.89
N GLN A 413 5.94 5.73 10.43
CA GLN A 413 6.85 5.63 9.29
C GLN A 413 6.21 6.15 8.00
N MET A 414 4.95 5.82 7.76
CA MET A 414 4.21 6.34 6.61
C MET A 414 4.10 7.87 6.65
N PHE A 415 3.82 8.46 7.80
CA PHE A 415 3.82 9.91 7.99
C PHE A 415 5.21 10.51 7.72
N HIS A 416 6.26 9.89 8.25
CA HIS A 416 7.63 10.38 8.08
C HIS A 416 8.02 10.47 6.60
N TYR A 417 7.80 9.40 5.84
CA TYR A 417 8.17 9.37 4.43
C TYR A 417 7.27 10.25 3.57
N SER A 418 5.96 10.20 3.72
CA SER A 418 5.04 10.98 2.89
C SER A 418 5.18 12.51 3.09
N LYS A 419 5.57 12.96 4.30
CA LYS A 419 5.92 14.36 4.56
C LYS A 419 7.07 14.85 3.67
N GLN A 420 8.05 14.01 3.39
CA GLN A 420 9.18 14.35 2.50
C GLN A 420 8.71 14.63 1.06
N PHE A 421 7.54 14.10 0.69
CA PHE A 421 6.89 14.34 -0.60
C PHE A 421 5.82 15.44 -0.53
N GLY A 422 5.86 16.26 0.52
CA GLY A 422 5.02 17.46 0.66
C GLY A 422 3.61 17.23 1.19
N VAL A 423 3.30 16.04 1.68
CA VAL A 423 2.01 15.76 2.33
C VAL A 423 1.96 16.46 3.69
N LYS A 424 0.91 17.22 3.93
CA LYS A 424 0.73 18.00 5.15
C LYS A 424 -0.30 17.33 6.07
N TYR A 425 0.07 17.19 7.33
CA TYR A 425 -0.73 16.55 8.38
C TYR A 425 -1.02 17.50 9.52
N ILE A 426 -2.08 17.21 10.25
CA ILE A 426 -2.36 17.87 11.54
C ILE A 426 -1.38 17.34 12.58
N GLU A 427 -0.34 18.10 12.86
CA GLU A 427 0.76 17.69 13.75
C GLU A 427 0.30 17.30 15.16
N SER A 428 -0.77 17.92 15.67
CA SER A 428 -1.33 17.58 16.98
C SER A 428 -1.94 16.17 16.99
N ILE A 429 -2.53 15.70 15.88
CA ILE A 429 -3.06 14.33 15.77
C ILE A 429 -1.90 13.34 15.84
N ILE A 430 -0.82 13.56 15.08
CA ILE A 430 0.35 12.68 15.11
C ILE A 430 0.97 12.64 16.51
N LYS A 431 1.20 13.80 17.12
CA LYS A 431 1.91 13.92 18.41
C LYS A 431 1.08 13.46 19.61
N ASN A 432 -0.24 13.54 19.55
CA ASN A 432 -1.09 13.24 20.70
C ASN A 432 -1.82 11.89 20.57
N ILE A 433 -2.37 11.58 19.39
CA ILE A 433 -3.18 10.37 19.18
C ILE A 433 -2.32 9.20 18.71
N HIS A 434 -1.37 9.47 17.79
CA HIS A 434 -0.53 8.44 17.19
C HIS A 434 0.87 8.37 17.79
N LYS A 435 1.08 9.03 18.91
CA LYS A 435 2.35 8.98 19.65
C LYS A 435 2.69 7.55 20.09
N ILE A 436 3.97 7.23 20.00
CA ILE A 436 4.56 6.00 20.54
C ILE A 436 5.26 6.41 21.83
N ASP A 437 4.61 6.16 22.97
CA ASP A 437 5.04 6.65 24.30
C ASP A 437 5.06 5.59 25.37
N SER A 438 4.71 4.34 25.04
CA SER A 438 4.76 3.20 25.95
C SER A 438 6.02 2.36 25.75
N GLU A 439 6.53 1.78 26.82
CA GLU A 439 7.57 0.77 26.79
C GLU A 439 6.93 -0.64 26.65
N PRO A 440 7.46 -1.55 25.80
CA PRO A 440 8.74 -1.44 25.09
C PRO A 440 8.65 -0.77 23.71
N LEU A 441 7.48 -0.31 23.26
CA LEU A 441 7.29 0.17 21.88
C LEU A 441 8.23 1.33 21.51
N THR A 442 8.54 2.22 22.44
CA THR A 442 9.47 3.33 22.19
C THR A 442 10.88 2.81 21.86
N ARG A 443 11.36 1.80 22.61
CA ARG A 443 12.68 1.19 22.32
C ARG A 443 12.66 0.45 20.99
N VAL A 444 11.64 -0.36 20.75
CA VAL A 444 11.45 -1.09 19.49
C VAL A 444 11.40 -0.13 18.32
N TYR A 445 10.65 0.96 18.43
CA TYR A 445 10.57 1.98 17.40
C TYR A 445 11.95 2.57 17.06
N ASN A 446 12.73 2.93 18.08
CA ASN A 446 14.07 3.48 17.88
C ASN A 446 15.02 2.45 17.22
N GLN A 447 14.93 1.18 17.59
CA GLN A 447 15.71 0.09 16.97
C GLN A 447 15.31 -0.12 15.51
N LEU A 448 14.01 -0.10 15.21
CA LEU A 448 13.51 -0.20 13.84
C LEU A 448 13.85 1.04 13.00
N LEU A 449 13.94 2.24 13.59
CA LEU A 449 14.45 3.43 12.89
C LEU A 449 15.90 3.25 12.42
N VAL A 450 16.76 2.66 13.26
CA VAL A 450 18.15 2.35 12.87
C VAL A 450 18.18 1.37 11.70
N TYR A 451 17.36 0.31 11.76
CA TYR A 451 17.19 -0.64 10.65
C TYR A 451 16.74 0.04 9.36
N MET A 452 15.70 0.87 9.41
CA MET A 452 15.16 1.56 8.24
C MET A 452 16.16 2.55 7.64
N ASN A 453 16.91 3.26 8.51
CA ASN A 453 17.98 4.16 8.07
C ASN A 453 19.11 3.38 7.39
N ALA A 454 19.48 2.20 7.91
CA ALA A 454 20.48 1.34 7.28
C ALA A 454 20.00 0.84 5.89
N CYS A 455 18.73 0.48 5.75
CA CYS A 455 18.16 0.12 4.46
C CYS A 455 18.18 1.28 3.47
N ASN A 456 17.80 2.48 3.93
CA ASN A 456 17.81 3.68 3.08
C ASN A 456 19.23 4.07 2.66
N GLN A 457 20.19 4.04 3.59
CA GLN A 457 21.60 4.31 3.28
C GLN A 457 22.12 3.34 2.22
N LYS A 458 21.88 2.05 2.41
CA LYS A 458 22.29 1.03 1.44
C LYS A 458 21.69 1.22 0.05
N ARG A 459 20.42 1.66 -0.02
CA ARG A 459 19.79 2.06 -1.29
C ARG A 459 20.52 3.25 -1.92
N ASN A 460 20.85 4.27 -1.13
CA ASN A 460 21.55 5.46 -1.63
C ASN A 460 22.97 5.10 -2.11
N ASP A 461 23.70 4.29 -1.34
CA ASP A 461 25.04 3.78 -1.74
C ASP A 461 24.97 3.04 -3.07
N TYR A 462 23.94 2.19 -3.25
CA TYR A 462 23.75 1.49 -4.52
C TYR A 462 23.42 2.43 -5.69
N ILE A 463 22.65 3.49 -5.45
CA ILE A 463 22.37 4.52 -6.46
C ILE A 463 23.68 5.23 -6.85
N GLU A 464 24.47 5.64 -5.85
CA GLU A 464 25.77 6.30 -6.07
C GLU A 464 26.75 5.41 -6.84
N ASP A 465 26.81 4.13 -6.49
CA ASP A 465 27.66 3.16 -7.17
C ASP A 465 27.23 2.93 -8.64
N LYS A 466 25.91 2.84 -8.88
CA LYS A 466 25.38 2.78 -10.25
C LYS A 466 25.73 4.02 -11.08
N ILE A 467 25.60 5.20 -10.49
CA ILE A 467 25.96 6.47 -11.14
C ILE A 467 27.45 6.50 -11.46
N SER A 468 28.29 5.97 -10.57
CA SER A 468 29.75 5.92 -10.71
C SER A 468 30.26 4.81 -11.61
N GLY A 469 29.36 3.97 -12.16
CA GLY A 469 29.72 2.82 -13.01
C GLY A 469 30.31 1.62 -12.25
N ASN A 470 30.25 1.63 -10.93
CA ASN A 470 30.64 0.51 -10.09
C ASN A 470 29.50 -0.52 -10.05
N TYR A 471 29.76 -1.73 -10.55
CA TYR A 471 28.76 -2.79 -10.56
C TYR A 471 28.79 -3.55 -9.24
N ILE A 472 27.71 -3.43 -8.44
CA ILE A 472 27.48 -4.28 -7.26
C ILE A 472 26.39 -5.31 -7.61
N GLN A 473 26.76 -6.57 -7.57
CA GLN A 473 25.93 -7.67 -8.08
C GLN A 473 24.71 -8.00 -7.22
N ASP A 474 24.66 -7.63 -5.95
CA ASP A 474 23.53 -8.00 -5.06
C ASP A 474 23.34 -7.02 -3.89
N ILE A 475 22.15 -6.42 -3.81
CA ILE A 475 21.72 -5.75 -2.56
C ILE A 475 21.26 -6.85 -1.60
N LYS A 476 22.17 -7.35 -0.75
CA LYS A 476 21.78 -8.25 0.33
C LYS A 476 20.74 -7.55 1.21
N LYS A 477 19.53 -8.12 1.32
CA LYS A 477 18.49 -7.59 2.20
C LYS A 477 19.02 -7.50 3.63
N ILE A 478 18.85 -6.33 4.25
CA ILE A 478 19.16 -6.13 5.66
C ILE A 478 17.95 -6.66 6.45
N SER A 479 18.21 -7.40 7.53
CA SER A 479 17.16 -7.92 8.40
C SER A 479 16.96 -6.99 9.61
N TYR A 480 15.73 -6.74 10.01
CA TYR A 480 15.43 -6.02 11.25
C TYR A 480 15.92 -6.80 12.48
N LEU A 481 16.09 -8.12 12.38
CA LEU A 481 16.61 -8.98 13.45
C LEU A 481 18.04 -8.63 13.85
N ASP A 482 18.81 -7.99 12.96
CA ASP A 482 20.17 -7.54 13.25
C ASP A 482 20.20 -6.26 14.13
N PHE A 483 19.05 -5.63 14.34
CA PHE A 483 18.91 -4.34 15.02
C PHE A 483 18.04 -4.39 16.27
N ILE A 484 17.03 -5.26 16.30
CA ILE A 484 16.12 -5.40 17.43
C ILE A 484 16.74 -6.33 18.48
N LYS A 485 16.72 -5.92 19.74
CA LYS A 485 17.18 -6.75 20.84
C LYS A 485 16.24 -7.92 21.06
N GLU A 486 16.79 -9.11 21.32
CA GLU A 486 16.00 -10.33 21.51
C GLU A 486 14.95 -10.19 22.63
N GLU A 487 15.31 -9.55 23.75
CA GLU A 487 14.39 -9.30 24.87
C GLU A 487 13.20 -8.40 24.48
N ASP A 488 13.45 -7.35 23.67
CA ASP A 488 12.41 -6.45 23.18
C ASP A 488 11.53 -7.16 22.15
N LEU A 489 12.11 -7.98 21.28
CA LEU A 489 11.36 -8.78 20.31
C LEU A 489 10.45 -9.81 20.99
N LYS A 490 10.95 -10.53 22.02
CA LYS A 490 10.15 -11.47 22.80
C LYS A 490 8.98 -10.78 23.51
N LYS A 491 9.23 -9.62 24.12
CA LYS A 491 8.17 -8.85 24.77
C LYS A 491 7.16 -8.31 23.75
N LEU A 492 7.64 -7.82 22.60
CA LEU A 492 6.79 -7.39 21.51
C LEU A 492 5.87 -8.52 21.04
N ARG A 493 6.41 -9.71 20.77
CA ARG A 493 5.64 -10.89 20.36
C ARG A 493 4.59 -11.29 21.36
N ASN A 494 4.90 -11.24 22.66
CA ASN A 494 3.98 -11.68 23.70
C ASN A 494 2.82 -10.70 23.94
N GLU A 495 3.08 -9.39 23.88
CA GLU A 495 2.14 -8.38 24.37
C GLU A 495 1.45 -7.59 23.24
N TYR A 496 1.99 -7.59 22.00
CA TYR A 496 1.54 -6.71 20.93
C TYR A 496 1.31 -7.40 19.59
N LEU A 497 2.09 -8.45 19.25
CA LEU A 497 1.98 -9.08 17.94
C LEU A 497 0.98 -10.24 17.97
N HIS A 498 0.08 -10.21 17.00
CA HIS A 498 -0.97 -11.22 16.85
C HIS A 498 -0.44 -12.48 16.16
N TRP A 499 -1.21 -13.55 16.28
CA TRP A 499 -0.99 -14.80 15.56
C TRP A 499 -2.09 -14.97 14.52
N SER A 500 -1.76 -14.85 13.23
CA SER A 500 -2.78 -14.81 12.17
C SER A 500 -3.34 -16.16 11.76
N VAL A 501 -2.70 -17.27 12.17
CA VAL A 501 -3.04 -18.61 11.72
C VAL A 501 -3.83 -19.36 12.78
N ASP A 502 -5.05 -19.78 12.45
CA ASP A 502 -5.86 -20.67 13.29
C ASP A 502 -6.10 -22.01 12.58
N TYR A 503 -5.48 -23.08 13.06
CA TYR A 503 -5.64 -24.44 12.52
C TYR A 503 -6.99 -25.09 12.84
N GLY A 504 -7.80 -24.50 13.71
CA GLY A 504 -9.14 -24.97 14.07
C GLY A 504 -10.28 -24.36 13.29
N GLY A 505 -10.00 -23.26 12.57
CA GLY A 505 -11.01 -22.47 11.89
C GLY A 505 -11.18 -22.78 10.40
N PHE A 506 -12.39 -22.86 9.90
CA PHE A 506 -12.63 -23.14 8.47
C PHE A 506 -12.42 -21.90 7.55
N VAL A 507 -12.34 -20.70 8.08
CA VAL A 507 -12.25 -19.46 7.30
C VAL A 507 -10.88 -18.78 7.39
N ASN A 508 -10.22 -18.79 8.51
CA ASN A 508 -8.98 -18.02 8.69
C ASN A 508 -7.68 -18.83 8.68
N GLY A 509 -7.75 -20.13 8.89
CA GLY A 509 -6.54 -20.94 9.11
C GLY A 509 -6.21 -21.90 8.01
N GLN A 510 -7.16 -22.05 7.18
CA GLN A 510 -7.23 -23.19 6.40
C GLN A 510 -6.28 -23.40 5.37
N ASN A 511 -5.54 -22.46 5.06
CA ASN A 511 -4.65 -22.58 3.95
C ASN A 511 -3.19 -22.70 4.36
N VAL A 512 -2.93 -23.03 5.58
CA VAL A 512 -1.62 -23.54 5.95
C VAL A 512 -1.60 -25.01 5.59
N SER A 513 -1.54 -25.30 4.29
CA SER A 513 -1.31 -26.63 3.81
C SER A 513 0.07 -27.09 4.28
N GLY A 514 0.06 -28.11 5.12
CA GLY A 514 1.28 -28.69 5.63
C GLY A 514 1.90 -27.83 6.70
N VAL A 515 1.72 -28.26 7.90
CA VAL A 515 2.36 -27.76 9.08
C VAL A 515 3.86 -27.71 8.88
N LEU A 516 4.36 -26.56 8.56
CA LEU A 516 5.79 -26.34 8.65
C LEU A 516 6.14 -26.10 10.12
N PRO A 517 7.17 -26.77 10.65
CA PRO A 517 7.72 -26.41 11.93
C PRO A 517 8.01 -24.91 12.01
N ALA A 518 7.92 -24.29 13.17
CA ALA A 518 8.12 -22.85 13.36
C ALA A 518 9.34 -22.29 12.65
N PHE A 519 10.45 -23.05 12.60
CA PHE A 519 11.70 -22.68 11.91
C PHE A 519 11.64 -22.76 10.37
N LYS A 520 10.55 -23.29 9.79
CA LYS A 520 10.31 -23.35 8.33
C LYS A 520 9.18 -22.43 7.88
N ARG A 521 8.63 -21.64 8.77
CA ARG A 521 7.60 -20.65 8.43
C ARG A 521 8.21 -19.64 7.48
N LYS A 522 7.67 -19.56 6.28
CA LYS A 522 8.04 -18.57 5.28
C LYS A 522 6.80 -18.06 4.60
N ARG A 523 6.72 -16.77 4.49
CA ARG A 523 5.70 -16.13 3.68
C ARG A 523 5.98 -16.32 2.20
N THR A 524 4.96 -16.63 1.41
CA THR A 524 5.09 -16.65 -0.05
C THR A 524 5.11 -15.22 -0.57
N ILE A 525 6.08 -14.90 -1.45
CA ILE A 525 6.24 -13.59 -2.06
C ILE A 525 5.98 -13.73 -3.57
N GLN A 526 5.26 -12.79 -4.15
CA GLN A 526 5.01 -12.63 -5.57
C GLN A 526 5.65 -11.33 -6.06
N ASP A 527 6.18 -11.34 -7.27
CA ASP A 527 6.71 -10.12 -7.88
C ASP A 527 5.57 -9.19 -8.33
N GLY A 528 5.79 -7.90 -8.06
CA GLY A 528 4.81 -6.86 -8.35
C GLY A 528 5.38 -5.55 -8.86
#